data_c1dcf21b26316bcc780ae98796671c29
#
_entry.id   c1dcf21b26316bcc780ae98796671c29
#
_cell.length_a   1.000
_cell.length_b   1.000
_cell.length_c   1.000
_cell.angle_alpha   90.00
_cell.angle_beta   90.00
_cell.angle_gamma   90.00
#
_symmetry.space_group_name_H-M   'P 1'
#
loop_
_entity.id
_entity.type
_entity.pdbx_description
1 polymer ?
#
loop_
_entity_poly.entity_id
_entity_poly.type
_entity_poly.pdbx_seq_one_letter_code
_entity_poly.pdbx_strand_id
1 'polypeptide(L)'
;AKIYVSRFNYAFYQVHFILFGIFVGIMTGMEQPYLVGIVGGSASGKTSFIHALAREFDSDQITVISQDHYYVPIDKQVKDGNGVVNFDLPGSIDRQRFHDDVLRLVSGHDVYVQEYTFNNPDRQPELICYKPAPIIIMEGLFVFHYEEIRNILDLKVYLDAEEEIKLS
;
A
#
# COMPACT_ATOMS: atom_id res chain seq x y z
N ALA A 1 -4.54 11.50 -10.37
CA ALA A 1 -5.72 10.84 -10.98
C ALA A 1 -6.41 9.93 -9.97
N LYS A 2 -7.69 9.62 -10.19
CA LYS A 2 -8.46 8.68 -9.37
C LYS A 2 -9.06 7.62 -10.28
N ILE A 3 -8.86 6.36 -9.95
CA ILE A 3 -9.41 5.23 -10.69
C ILE A 3 -10.28 4.42 -9.73
N TYR A 4 -11.55 4.25 -10.05
CA TYR A 4 -12.46 3.34 -9.37
C TYR A 4 -12.63 2.09 -10.22
N VAL A 5 -12.50 0.94 -9.59
CA VAL A 5 -12.46 -0.32 -10.31
C VAL A 5 -13.42 -1.32 -9.72
N SER A 6 -14.43 -1.68 -10.50
CA SER A 6 -15.33 -2.80 -10.24
C SER A 6 -14.96 -4.08 -11.00
N ARG A 7 -14.02 -4.04 -11.95
CA ARG A 7 -13.59 -5.20 -12.74
C ARG A 7 -12.07 -5.29 -12.79
N PHE A 8 -11.53 -6.34 -12.19
CA PHE A 8 -10.09 -6.60 -12.04
C PHE A 8 -9.30 -6.41 -13.34
N ASN A 9 -9.72 -7.04 -14.44
CA ASN A 9 -8.98 -7.00 -15.71
C ASN A 9 -8.91 -5.60 -16.32
N TYR A 10 -10.01 -4.87 -16.34
CA TYR A 10 -10.04 -3.53 -16.95
C TYR A 10 -9.15 -2.54 -16.18
N ALA A 11 -9.21 -2.59 -14.88
CA ALA A 11 -8.36 -1.80 -14.01
C ALA A 11 -6.89 -2.11 -14.15
N PHE A 12 -6.59 -3.39 -14.18
CA PHE A 12 -5.23 -3.86 -14.32
C PHE A 12 -4.57 -3.23 -15.55
N TYR A 13 -5.21 -3.32 -16.71
CA TYR A 13 -4.67 -2.73 -17.93
C TYR A 13 -4.59 -1.22 -17.88
N GLN A 14 -5.55 -0.53 -17.28
CA GLN A 14 -5.49 0.93 -17.13
C GLN A 14 -4.34 1.37 -16.23
N VAL A 15 -4.21 0.76 -15.05
CA VAL A 15 -3.13 1.11 -14.12
C VAL A 15 -1.78 0.74 -14.70
N HIS A 16 -1.64 -0.46 -15.27
CA HIS A 16 -0.42 -0.90 -15.92
C HIS A 16 0.01 0.06 -17.05
N PHE A 17 -0.91 0.45 -17.94
CA PHE A 17 -0.59 1.37 -19.04
C PHE A 17 -0.15 2.75 -18.54
N ILE A 18 -0.81 3.27 -17.50
CA ILE A 18 -0.42 4.54 -16.88
C ILE A 18 0.98 4.42 -16.27
N LEU A 19 1.24 3.38 -15.48
CA LEU A 19 2.54 3.21 -14.82
C LEU A 19 3.66 2.94 -15.81
N PHE A 20 3.39 2.20 -16.89
CA PHE A 20 4.37 1.99 -17.95
C PHE A 20 4.70 3.30 -18.68
N GLY A 21 3.70 4.12 -19.00
CA GLY A 21 3.94 5.45 -19.58
C GLY A 21 4.73 6.37 -18.67
N ILE A 22 4.47 6.33 -17.37
CA ILE A 22 5.20 7.08 -16.35
C ILE A 22 6.63 6.57 -16.22
N PHE A 23 6.83 5.26 -16.19
CA PHE A 23 8.17 4.65 -16.14
C PHE A 23 9.02 5.10 -17.34
N VAL A 24 8.46 5.11 -18.54
CA VAL A 24 9.14 5.66 -19.74
C VAL A 24 9.47 7.15 -19.54
N GLY A 25 8.56 7.93 -18.94
CA GLY A 25 8.78 9.35 -18.62
C GLY A 25 9.92 9.55 -17.60
N ILE A 26 9.98 8.71 -16.56
CA ILE A 26 11.04 8.73 -15.53
C ILE A 26 12.40 8.40 -16.17
N MET A 27 12.46 7.39 -17.04
CA MET A 27 13.69 7.07 -17.78
C MET A 27 14.16 8.20 -18.69
N THR A 28 13.29 9.14 -19.05
CA THR A 28 13.61 10.31 -19.91
C THR A 28 13.87 11.59 -19.10
N GLY A 29 13.95 11.54 -17.74
CA GLY A 29 14.41 12.67 -16.93
C GLY A 29 13.44 13.19 -15.86
N MET A 30 12.45 12.44 -15.41
CA MET A 30 11.69 12.80 -14.20
C MET A 30 12.58 12.59 -12.96
N GLU A 31 12.73 13.62 -12.15
CA GLU A 31 13.62 13.61 -10.97
C GLU A 31 12.99 12.99 -9.71
N GLN A 32 11.69 12.83 -9.67
CA GLN A 32 10.96 12.37 -8.49
C GLN A 32 10.22 11.06 -8.77
N PRO A 33 10.15 10.14 -7.79
CA PRO A 33 9.37 8.91 -7.93
C PRO A 33 7.88 9.22 -8.04
N TYR A 34 7.15 8.36 -8.77
CA TYR A 34 5.71 8.44 -8.91
C TYR A 34 5.01 7.65 -7.79
N LEU A 35 4.12 8.33 -7.06
CA LEU A 35 3.51 7.80 -5.85
C LEU A 35 2.07 7.32 -6.12
N VAL A 36 1.84 6.04 -5.90
CA VAL A 36 0.55 5.38 -6.12
C VAL A 36 -0.03 4.89 -4.81
N GLY A 37 -1.27 5.27 -4.51
CA GLY A 37 -2.02 4.68 -3.42
C GLY A 37 -3.03 3.66 -3.92
N ILE A 38 -3.05 2.46 -3.35
CA ILE A 38 -4.02 1.40 -3.65
C ILE A 38 -4.76 1.03 -2.37
N VAL A 39 -6.07 1.23 -2.39
CA VAL A 39 -6.96 0.92 -1.26
C VAL A 39 -8.04 -0.07 -1.72
N GLY A 40 -8.42 -0.96 -0.85
CA GLY A 40 -9.51 -1.90 -1.06
C GLY A 40 -9.82 -2.66 0.22
N GLY A 41 -11.08 -3.01 0.41
CA GLY A 41 -11.52 -3.78 1.57
C GLY A 41 -10.94 -5.19 1.60
N SER A 42 -11.15 -5.89 2.72
CA SER A 42 -10.86 -7.32 2.79
C SER A 42 -11.59 -8.07 1.67
N ALA A 43 -10.93 -9.05 1.06
CA ALA A 43 -11.43 -9.81 -0.08
C ALA A 43 -11.68 -9.01 -1.39
N SER A 44 -11.24 -7.75 -1.51
CA SER A 44 -11.35 -6.98 -2.76
C SER A 44 -10.42 -7.45 -3.90
N GLY A 45 -9.56 -8.43 -3.63
CA GLY A 45 -8.53 -8.87 -4.58
C GLY A 45 -7.31 -7.94 -4.67
N LYS A 46 -7.17 -6.99 -3.74
CA LYS A 46 -6.07 -6.00 -3.70
C LYS A 46 -4.69 -6.67 -3.79
N THR A 47 -4.43 -7.67 -2.98
CA THR A 47 -3.15 -8.41 -2.98
C THR A 47 -2.85 -9.05 -4.33
N SER A 48 -3.84 -9.73 -4.94
CA SER A 48 -3.68 -10.36 -6.25
C SER A 48 -3.45 -9.32 -7.35
N PHE A 49 -4.13 -8.18 -7.28
CA PHE A 49 -3.95 -7.06 -8.20
C PHE A 49 -2.53 -6.50 -8.13
N ILE A 50 -2.04 -6.22 -6.90
CA ILE A 50 -0.71 -5.67 -6.67
C ILE A 50 0.38 -6.65 -7.10
N HIS A 51 0.23 -7.95 -6.80
CA HIS A 51 1.17 -8.97 -7.25
C HIS A 51 1.22 -9.10 -8.78
N ALA A 52 0.07 -9.04 -9.44
CA ALA A 52 0.02 -9.06 -10.90
C ALA A 52 0.71 -7.83 -11.48
N LEU A 53 0.43 -6.64 -10.92
CA LEU A 53 1.03 -5.38 -11.35
C LEU A 53 2.55 -5.37 -11.14
N ALA A 54 3.03 -5.81 -9.98
CA ALA A 54 4.45 -5.81 -9.65
C ALA A 54 5.27 -6.77 -10.54
N ARG A 55 4.66 -7.82 -11.09
CA ARG A 55 5.33 -8.75 -12.02
C ARG A 55 5.60 -8.15 -13.41
N GLU A 56 4.95 -7.05 -13.76
CA GLU A 56 5.14 -6.37 -15.04
C GLU A 56 6.35 -5.42 -15.03
N PHE A 57 7.00 -5.26 -13.87
CA PHE A 57 8.15 -4.38 -13.67
C PHE A 57 9.32 -5.14 -13.06
N ASP A 58 10.53 -4.70 -13.37
CA ASP A 58 11.73 -5.19 -12.69
C ASP A 58 11.77 -4.71 -11.23
N SER A 59 12.47 -5.45 -10.38
CA SER A 59 12.50 -5.20 -8.92
C SER A 59 13.12 -3.87 -8.51
N ASP A 60 13.82 -3.19 -9.39
CA ASP A 60 14.40 -1.87 -9.21
C ASP A 60 13.51 -0.73 -9.76
N GLN A 61 12.43 -1.08 -10.45
CA GLN A 61 11.49 -0.12 -11.05
C GLN A 61 10.31 0.19 -10.15
N ILE A 62 9.95 -0.73 -9.26
CA ILE A 62 8.76 -0.63 -8.42
C ILE A 62 9.01 -1.10 -7.00
N THR A 63 8.53 -0.33 -6.04
CA THR A 63 8.50 -0.71 -4.62
C THR A 63 7.06 -0.69 -4.13
N VAL A 64 6.68 -1.76 -3.43
CA VAL A 64 5.35 -1.85 -2.79
C VAL A 64 5.53 -1.82 -1.28
N ILE A 65 5.11 -0.73 -0.65
CA ILE A 65 5.12 -0.59 0.81
C ILE A 65 3.72 -0.84 1.37
N SER A 66 3.61 -1.85 2.25
CA SER A 66 2.34 -2.23 2.87
C SER A 66 2.12 -1.49 4.18
N GLN A 67 0.95 -0.88 4.33
CA GLN A 67 0.50 -0.26 5.57
C GLN A 67 0.32 -1.28 6.70
N ASP A 68 0.12 -2.57 6.36
CA ASP A 68 -0.10 -3.64 7.34
C ASP A 68 1.12 -3.89 8.25
N HIS A 69 2.31 -3.42 7.87
CA HIS A 69 3.50 -3.48 8.71
C HIS A 69 3.64 -2.30 9.69
N TYR A 70 2.67 -1.39 9.69
CA TYR A 70 2.65 -0.19 10.52
C TYR A 70 1.55 -0.21 11.59
N TYR A 71 0.99 -1.37 11.90
CA TYR A 71 0.09 -1.47 13.04
C TYR A 71 0.82 -1.11 14.34
N VAL A 72 0.16 -0.31 15.15
CA VAL A 72 0.62 -0.03 16.52
C VAL A 72 0.63 -1.35 17.31
N PRO A 73 1.65 -1.62 18.16
CA PRO A 73 1.70 -2.81 18.98
C PRO A 73 0.41 -3.05 19.78
N ILE A 74 0.01 -4.31 19.93
CA ILE A 74 -1.32 -4.66 20.49
C ILE A 74 -1.53 -4.13 21.93
N ASP A 75 -0.48 -4.01 22.71
CA ASP A 75 -0.51 -3.45 24.06
C ASP A 75 -0.83 -1.95 24.07
N LYS A 76 -0.62 -1.26 22.94
CA LYS A 76 -0.90 0.16 22.73
C LYS A 76 -2.17 0.42 21.92
N GLN A 77 -2.80 -0.62 21.39
CA GLN A 77 -4.04 -0.50 20.63
C GLN A 77 -5.22 -0.11 21.51
N VAL A 78 -6.13 0.67 20.95
CA VAL A 78 -7.40 1.00 21.61
C VAL A 78 -8.28 -0.25 21.67
N LYS A 79 -8.76 -0.56 22.86
CA LYS A 79 -9.69 -1.67 23.12
C LYS A 79 -11.11 -1.15 23.25
N ASP A 80 -12.07 -1.93 22.78
CA ASP A 80 -13.49 -1.68 23.00
C ASP A 80 -13.91 -1.94 24.47
N GLY A 81 -15.20 -1.72 24.77
CA GLY A 81 -15.75 -1.95 26.11
C GLY A 81 -15.66 -3.41 26.61
N ASN A 82 -15.38 -4.37 25.73
CA ASN A 82 -15.17 -5.79 26.02
C ASN A 82 -13.69 -6.17 26.08
N GLY A 83 -12.78 -5.21 25.91
CA GLY A 83 -11.34 -5.44 25.92
C GLY A 83 -10.79 -5.98 24.58
N VAL A 84 -11.58 -5.99 23.52
CA VAL A 84 -11.19 -6.47 22.18
C VAL A 84 -10.59 -5.32 21.37
N VAL A 85 -9.45 -5.59 20.71
CA VAL A 85 -8.81 -4.65 19.79
C VAL A 85 -9.53 -4.68 18.45
N ASN A 86 -9.87 -3.49 17.94
CA ASN A 86 -10.41 -3.36 16.58
C ASN A 86 -9.32 -2.82 15.65
N PHE A 87 -8.78 -3.69 14.80
CA PHE A 87 -7.76 -3.34 13.81
C PHE A 87 -8.33 -2.57 12.60
N ASP A 88 -9.66 -2.57 12.41
CA ASP A 88 -10.34 -1.85 11.32
C ASP A 88 -10.60 -0.37 11.65
N LEU A 89 -9.78 0.20 12.53
CA LEU A 89 -9.82 1.61 12.86
C LEU A 89 -8.56 2.32 12.36
N PRO A 90 -8.68 3.53 11.79
CA PRO A 90 -7.51 4.30 11.35
C PRO A 90 -6.47 4.53 12.46
N GLY A 91 -6.91 4.65 13.70
CA GLY A 91 -6.03 4.81 14.86
C GLY A 91 -5.18 3.59 15.20
N SER A 92 -5.43 2.43 14.57
CA SER A 92 -4.64 1.21 14.72
C SER A 92 -3.30 1.26 13.99
N ILE A 93 -3.09 2.22 13.10
CA ILE A 93 -1.89 2.39 12.29
C ILE A 93 -1.02 3.53 12.84
N ASP A 94 0.28 3.30 12.94
CA ASP A 94 1.29 4.33 13.16
C ASP A 94 1.48 5.15 11.86
N ARG A 95 0.55 6.08 11.65
CA ARG A 95 0.48 6.89 10.43
C ARG A 95 1.72 7.76 10.24
N GLN A 96 2.29 8.26 11.36
CA GLN A 96 3.47 9.14 11.29
C GLN A 96 4.68 8.37 10.78
N ARG A 97 4.94 7.20 11.37
CA ARG A 97 6.02 6.34 10.93
C ARG A 97 5.84 5.90 9.46
N PHE A 98 4.62 5.54 9.07
CA PHE A 98 4.33 5.18 7.68
C PHE A 98 4.63 6.33 6.71
N HIS A 99 4.19 7.54 7.02
CA HIS A 99 4.47 8.74 6.24
C HIS A 99 5.97 9.04 6.15
N ASP A 100 6.68 9.04 7.28
CA ASP A 100 8.11 9.34 7.33
C ASP A 100 8.92 8.32 6.53
N ASP A 101 8.57 7.04 6.60
CA ASP A 101 9.23 5.98 5.85
C ASP A 101 8.96 6.12 4.33
N VAL A 102 7.76 6.52 3.92
CA VAL A 102 7.47 6.86 2.52
C VAL A 102 8.36 8.02 2.04
N LEU A 103 8.47 9.09 2.84
CA LEU A 103 9.33 10.22 2.48
C LEU A 103 10.81 9.85 2.40
N ARG A 104 11.27 8.89 3.22
CA ARG A 104 12.63 8.35 3.13
C ARG A 104 12.86 7.62 1.80
N LEU A 105 11.89 6.78 1.36
CA LEU A 105 11.94 6.14 0.04
C LEU A 105 11.98 7.17 -1.09
N VAL A 106 11.12 8.19 -1.02
CA VAL A 106 11.10 9.30 -2.00
C VAL A 106 12.45 10.02 -2.06
N SER A 107 13.13 10.14 -0.91
CA SER A 107 14.46 10.77 -0.81
C SER A 107 15.62 9.84 -1.18
N GLY A 108 15.34 8.63 -1.70
CA GLY A 108 16.37 7.70 -2.17
C GLY A 108 17.03 6.86 -1.06
N HIS A 109 16.39 6.69 0.11
CA HIS A 109 16.93 5.92 1.23
C HIS A 109 16.17 4.63 1.45
N ASP A 110 16.89 3.55 1.76
CA ASP A 110 16.29 2.29 2.19
C ASP A 110 15.49 2.46 3.48
N VAL A 111 14.40 1.71 3.57
CA VAL A 111 13.53 1.65 4.75
C VAL A 111 13.45 0.22 5.25
N TYR A 112 13.66 0.05 6.56
CA TYR A 112 13.60 -1.24 7.23
C TYR A 112 12.43 -1.26 8.21
N VAL A 113 11.50 -2.18 7.99
CA VAL A 113 10.29 -2.32 8.81
C VAL A 113 10.18 -3.75 9.30
N GLN A 114 9.86 -3.90 10.58
CA GLN A 114 9.55 -5.21 11.11
C GLN A 114 8.15 -5.63 10.67
N GLU A 115 8.03 -6.85 10.15
CA GLU A 115 6.74 -7.42 9.78
C GLU A 115 5.78 -7.41 10.97
N TYR A 116 4.54 -7.02 10.74
CA TYR A 116 3.49 -7.18 11.73
C TYR A 116 2.79 -8.51 11.53
N THR A 117 2.91 -9.42 12.50
CA THR A 117 2.41 -10.80 12.41
C THR A 117 1.02 -11.00 13.00
N PHE A 118 0.31 -9.94 13.33
CA PHE A 118 -1.03 -9.96 13.98
C PHE A 118 -1.05 -10.83 15.24
N ASN A 119 0.06 -10.81 16.00
CA ASN A 119 0.27 -11.59 17.23
C ASN A 119 0.16 -13.11 17.04
N ASN A 120 0.44 -13.61 15.86
CA ASN A 120 0.56 -15.05 15.65
C ASN A 120 1.81 -15.55 16.39
N PRO A 121 1.67 -16.39 17.46
CA PRO A 121 2.80 -16.85 18.26
C PRO A 121 3.70 -17.82 17.50
N ASP A 122 3.19 -18.45 16.43
CA ASP A 122 3.92 -19.42 15.62
C ASP A 122 4.76 -18.76 14.52
N ARG A 123 4.66 -17.45 14.37
CA ARG A 123 5.36 -16.67 13.33
C ARG A 123 6.35 -15.70 13.94
N GLN A 124 7.62 -15.86 13.56
CA GLN A 124 8.63 -14.85 13.89
C GLN A 124 8.57 -13.71 12.89
N PRO A 125 8.49 -12.44 13.36
CA PRO A 125 8.47 -11.29 12.46
C PRO A 125 9.78 -11.18 11.68
N GLU A 126 9.68 -11.00 10.37
CA GLU A 126 10.83 -10.76 9.50
C GLU A 126 11.16 -9.26 9.41
N LEU A 127 12.42 -8.95 9.14
CA LEU A 127 12.84 -7.58 8.82
C LEU A 127 12.69 -7.39 7.31
N ILE A 128 11.75 -6.52 6.92
CA ILE A 128 11.45 -6.20 5.53
C ILE A 128 12.29 -4.97 5.13
N CYS A 129 12.99 -5.07 4.00
CA CYS A 129 13.69 -3.94 3.40
C CYS A 129 12.92 -3.45 2.17
N TYR A 130 12.47 -2.21 2.22
CA TYR A 130 11.95 -1.49 1.06
C TYR A 130 13.06 -0.63 0.47
N LYS A 131 13.29 -0.75 -0.84
CA LYS A 131 14.29 0.04 -1.56
C LYS A 131 13.63 1.17 -2.34
N PRO A 132 14.28 2.32 -2.49
CA PRO A 132 13.83 3.37 -3.40
C PRO A 132 13.63 2.84 -4.82
N ALA A 133 12.57 3.28 -5.47
CA ALA A 133 12.28 2.91 -6.85
C ALA A 133 11.57 4.07 -7.57
N PRO A 134 11.63 4.13 -8.90
CA PRO A 134 10.90 5.13 -9.69
C PRO A 134 9.39 5.14 -9.47
N ILE A 135 8.79 3.98 -9.13
CA ILE A 135 7.39 3.85 -8.79
C ILE A 135 7.28 3.32 -7.36
N ILE A 136 6.59 4.04 -6.49
CA ILE A 136 6.33 3.63 -5.11
C ILE A 136 4.83 3.44 -4.93
N ILE A 137 4.41 2.21 -4.66
CA ILE A 137 3.03 1.86 -4.36
C ILE A 137 2.84 1.78 -2.84
N MET A 138 1.93 2.58 -2.32
CA MET A 138 1.43 2.48 -0.96
C MET A 138 0.13 1.69 -0.97
N GLU A 139 0.05 0.59 -0.21
CA GLU A 139 -1.16 -0.22 -0.15
C GLU A 139 -1.64 -0.41 1.28
N GLY A 140 -2.94 -0.52 1.47
CA GLY A 140 -3.55 -0.74 2.77
C GLY A 140 -5.00 -0.29 2.83
N LEU A 141 -5.61 -0.48 4.00
CA LEU A 141 -7.01 -0.13 4.21
C LEU A 141 -7.21 1.38 4.36
N PHE A 142 -6.25 2.07 4.99
CA PHE A 142 -6.39 3.48 5.41
C PHE A 142 -5.48 4.46 4.67
N VAL A 143 -4.83 4.06 3.58
CA VAL A 143 -3.90 4.92 2.81
C VAL A 143 -4.55 6.24 2.40
N PHE A 144 -5.86 6.24 2.03
CA PHE A 144 -6.57 7.46 1.66
C PHE A 144 -7.21 8.19 2.84
N HIS A 145 -7.19 7.61 4.04
CA HIS A 145 -7.76 8.24 5.22
C HIS A 145 -6.88 9.40 5.71
N TYR A 146 -5.57 9.22 5.71
CA TYR A 146 -4.63 10.21 6.22
C TYR A 146 -4.35 11.28 5.16
N GLU A 147 -4.57 12.54 5.55
CA GLU A 147 -4.46 13.67 4.63
C GLU A 147 -3.04 13.86 4.12
N GLU A 148 -2.04 13.72 4.99
CA GLU A 148 -0.63 13.84 4.68
C GLU A 148 -0.17 12.81 3.64
N ILE A 149 -0.69 11.57 3.72
CA ILE A 149 -0.42 10.52 2.72
C ILE A 149 -1.19 10.80 1.43
N ARG A 150 -2.50 11.10 1.56
CA ARG A 150 -3.37 11.33 0.40
C ARG A 150 -2.90 12.47 -0.49
N ASN A 151 -2.29 13.51 0.11
CA ASN A 151 -1.86 14.71 -0.61
C ASN A 151 -0.58 14.51 -1.42
N ILE A 152 0.27 13.56 -1.05
CA ILE A 152 1.49 13.25 -1.81
C ILE A 152 1.25 12.25 -2.95
N LEU A 153 0.07 11.62 -3.03
CA LEU A 153 -0.24 10.62 -4.06
C LEU A 153 -0.53 11.26 -5.42
N ASP A 154 0.19 10.81 -6.43
CA ASP A 154 -0.04 11.17 -7.84
C ASP A 154 -1.22 10.39 -8.43
N LEU A 155 -1.34 9.11 -8.08
CA LEU A 155 -2.42 8.22 -8.51
C LEU A 155 -3.10 7.57 -7.31
N LYS A 156 -4.43 7.54 -7.35
CA LYS A 156 -5.28 6.92 -6.34
C LYS A 156 -6.15 5.86 -6.98
N VAL A 157 -5.95 4.60 -6.57
CA VAL A 157 -6.70 3.43 -7.07
C VAL A 157 -7.54 2.86 -5.93
N TYR A 158 -8.83 2.79 -6.15
CA TYR A 158 -9.76 2.14 -5.22
C TYR A 158 -10.29 0.85 -5.85
N LEU A 159 -10.00 -0.28 -5.20
CA LEU A 159 -10.46 -1.60 -5.62
C LEU A 159 -11.70 -1.98 -4.82
N ASP A 160 -12.80 -2.20 -5.50
CA ASP A 160 -14.04 -2.70 -4.90
C ASP A 160 -14.35 -4.09 -5.46
N ALA A 161 -14.71 -5.02 -4.57
CA ALA A 161 -15.18 -6.33 -4.99
C ALA A 161 -16.66 -6.23 -5.38
N GLU A 162 -17.05 -6.90 -6.47
CA GLU A 162 -18.47 -7.09 -6.79
C GLU A 162 -19.17 -7.80 -5.61
N GLU A 163 -20.41 -7.43 -5.30
CA GLU A 163 -21.16 -7.98 -4.17
C GLU A 163 -21.30 -9.51 -4.19
N GLU A 164 -21.31 -10.12 -5.38
CA GLU A 164 -21.38 -11.57 -5.55
C GLU A 164 -20.14 -12.32 -5.03
N ILE A 165 -18.97 -11.66 -4.98
CA ILE A 165 -17.73 -12.27 -4.48
C ILE A 165 -17.59 -12.12 -2.95
N LYS A 166 -18.28 -11.14 -2.36
CA LYS A 166 -18.24 -10.91 -0.91
C LYS A 166 -19.06 -11.95 -0.12
N LEU A 167 -19.91 -12.75 -0.79
CA LEU A 167 -20.82 -13.72 -0.18
C LEU A 167 -20.39 -15.18 -0.39
N SER A 168 -19.30 -15.46 -1.05
CA SER A 168 -18.71 -16.79 -1.28
C SER A 168 -17.51 -17.03 -0.35
#